data_5ef2f2dbd5c69fd43c0f39b6af334cf0
#
_entry.id   5ef2f2dbd5c69fd43c0f39b6af334cf0
#
_cell.length_a   1.000
_cell.length_b   1.000
_cell.length_c   1.000
_cell.angle_alpha   90.00
_cell.angle_beta   90.00
_cell.angle_gamma   90.00
#
_symmetry.space_group_name_H-M   'P 1'
#
loop_
_entity.id
_entity.type
_entity.pdbx_description
1 polymer ?
#
loop_
_entity_poly.entity_id
_entity_poly.type
_entity_poly.pdbx_seq_one_letter_code
_entity_poly.pdbx_strand_id
1 'polypeptide(L)'
;LEAQLRQAQKMEAIGHLTGGIAHDFNNLLASIMGYVVLATEREAAHGDAKLARYLEQAQLSCERARDLIRQMLTFSRGQRGEARPLALGAAIRDATRLLRASFPSTVEMHADLDAELPAVLIDPVQLEQVLLNLCINARDAMQASGTVRVATGWRRGYSGVCASCRQSLDGDFVELAVADTGPGITGTVLDRMFEPFFSTKEVGKGSGMGLATVHGIVHDHHGHVVVESSAGAGTTFRVLLPPLDPAIEGSRVGRRAPAAAPVAHGSLHGSVLLVDDEAAVLGFMRELLENWGLSVTAIADPDEARRLVIANQIEFDLLLVDQTMPRLTGTELARVVAPLRPEVPILLYTGYRDGVPQSELAAGGIRAVLDKPVDPAALHEQLQRHLRSPSERGIAA
;
A
#
# COMPACT_ATOMS: atom_id res chain seq x y z
N LEU A 1 -26.61 -5.23 -21.06
CA LEU A 1 -26.52 -3.87 -20.54
C LEU A 1 -27.03 -3.76 -19.10
N GLU A 2 -28.27 -4.25 -18.79
CA GLU A 2 -28.84 -4.22 -17.44
C GLU A 2 -28.03 -5.05 -16.42
N ALA A 3 -27.52 -6.22 -16.79
CA ALA A 3 -26.68 -7.03 -15.90
C ALA A 3 -25.35 -6.33 -15.59
N GLN A 4 -24.75 -5.65 -16.56
CA GLN A 4 -23.52 -4.88 -16.39
C GLN A 4 -23.77 -3.64 -15.51
N LEU A 5 -24.90 -2.95 -15.68
CA LEU A 5 -25.28 -1.80 -14.86
C LEU A 5 -25.53 -2.23 -13.41
N ARG A 6 -26.25 -3.33 -13.17
CA ARG A 6 -26.45 -3.90 -11.82
C ARG A 6 -25.15 -4.32 -11.16
N GLN A 7 -24.21 -4.88 -11.92
CA GLN A 7 -22.89 -5.27 -11.43
C GLN A 7 -22.08 -4.03 -11.04
N ALA A 8 -22.07 -2.97 -11.86
CA ALA A 8 -21.41 -1.70 -11.57
C ALA A 8 -22.00 -1.01 -10.33
N GLN A 9 -23.33 -0.94 -10.20
CA GLN A 9 -23.99 -0.36 -9.01
C GLN A 9 -23.72 -1.17 -7.74
N LYS A 10 -23.68 -2.50 -7.83
CA LYS A 10 -23.32 -3.38 -6.71
C LYS A 10 -21.86 -3.18 -6.29
N MET A 11 -20.99 -2.94 -7.27
CA MET A 11 -19.57 -2.67 -7.06
C MET A 11 -19.36 -1.31 -6.39
N GLU A 12 -20.04 -0.28 -6.84
CA GLU A 12 -20.00 1.07 -6.26
C GLU A 12 -20.50 1.09 -4.80
N ALA A 13 -21.60 0.39 -4.52
CA ALA A 13 -22.14 0.26 -3.16
C ALA A 13 -21.17 -0.50 -2.22
N ILE A 14 -20.55 -1.58 -2.70
CA ILE A 14 -19.51 -2.32 -1.97
C ILE A 14 -18.29 -1.42 -1.77
N GLY A 15 -17.92 -0.63 -2.76
CA GLY A 15 -16.84 0.33 -2.71
C GLY A 15 -16.98 1.35 -1.57
N HIS A 16 -18.11 2.01 -1.51
CA HIS A 16 -18.40 3.01 -0.46
C HIS A 16 -18.42 2.41 0.97
N LEU A 17 -19.06 1.25 1.14
CA LEU A 17 -19.12 0.56 2.44
C LEU A 17 -17.72 0.08 2.89
N THR A 18 -16.93 -0.48 1.98
CA THR A 18 -15.61 -1.02 2.30
C THR A 18 -14.62 0.09 2.70
N GLY A 19 -14.75 1.29 2.13
CA GLY A 19 -13.88 2.43 2.47
C GLY A 19 -14.02 2.90 3.91
N GLY A 20 -15.24 3.03 4.42
CA GLY A 20 -15.51 3.42 5.82
C GLY A 20 -15.10 2.31 6.80
N ILE A 21 -15.49 1.07 6.51
CA ILE A 21 -15.14 -0.09 7.33
C ILE A 21 -13.62 -0.28 7.42
N ALA A 22 -12.89 -0.11 6.32
CA ALA A 22 -11.45 -0.29 6.33
C ALA A 22 -10.71 0.81 7.10
N HIS A 23 -11.23 2.04 7.12
CA HIS A 23 -10.72 3.11 7.98
C HIS A 23 -10.81 2.69 9.46
N ASP A 24 -11.98 2.22 9.92
CA ASP A 24 -12.20 1.80 11.30
C ASP A 24 -11.33 0.58 11.68
N PHE A 25 -11.16 -0.39 10.75
CA PHE A 25 -10.25 -1.50 10.97
C PHE A 25 -8.78 -1.08 11.03
N ASN A 26 -8.33 -0.14 10.21
CA ASN A 26 -6.96 0.37 10.26
C ASN A 26 -6.67 1.06 11.59
N ASN A 27 -7.62 1.80 12.13
CA ASN A 27 -7.49 2.46 13.41
C ASN A 27 -7.39 1.44 14.57
N LEU A 28 -8.26 0.43 14.59
CA LEU A 28 -8.17 -0.67 15.56
C LEU A 28 -6.82 -1.40 15.47
N LEU A 29 -6.35 -1.69 14.26
CA LEU A 29 -5.05 -2.35 14.06
C LEU A 29 -3.89 -1.45 14.47
N ALA A 30 -3.94 -0.15 14.19
CA ALA A 30 -2.92 0.80 14.62
C ALA A 30 -2.75 0.78 16.14
N SER A 31 -3.88 0.78 16.87
CA SER A 31 -3.89 0.69 18.33
C SER A 31 -3.32 -0.65 18.82
N ILE A 32 -3.79 -1.78 18.29
CA ILE A 32 -3.31 -3.11 18.70
C ILE A 32 -1.83 -3.28 18.40
N MET A 33 -1.38 -2.92 17.20
CA MET A 33 0.04 -2.98 16.81
C MET A 33 0.90 -2.09 17.72
N GLY A 34 0.41 -0.90 18.02
CA GLY A 34 1.09 0.02 18.90
C GLY A 34 1.36 -0.56 20.28
N TYR A 35 0.34 -1.11 20.92
CA TYR A 35 0.52 -1.74 22.24
C TYR A 35 1.36 -3.02 22.18
N VAL A 36 1.34 -3.78 21.09
CA VAL A 36 2.24 -4.92 20.89
C VAL A 36 3.69 -4.46 20.79
N VAL A 37 3.99 -3.39 20.07
CA VAL A 37 5.33 -2.80 19.97
C VAL A 37 5.83 -2.34 21.35
N LEU A 38 5.03 -1.56 22.08
CA LEU A 38 5.37 -1.12 23.42
C LEU A 38 5.62 -2.27 24.39
N ALA A 39 4.79 -3.33 24.32
CA ALA A 39 4.95 -4.51 25.13
C ALA A 39 6.23 -5.29 24.76
N THR A 40 6.60 -5.34 23.47
CA THR A 40 7.82 -5.99 22.98
C THR A 40 9.06 -5.23 23.45
N GLU A 41 9.06 -3.90 23.40
CA GLU A 41 10.17 -3.08 23.91
C GLU A 41 10.35 -3.26 25.43
N ARG A 42 9.26 -3.34 26.18
CA ARG A 42 9.29 -3.57 27.62
C ARG A 42 9.72 -4.98 27.97
N GLU A 43 9.31 -5.98 27.22
CA GLU A 43 9.70 -7.38 27.39
C GLU A 43 11.19 -7.59 27.10
N ALA A 44 11.73 -6.97 26.03
CA ALA A 44 13.15 -7.02 25.70
C ALA A 44 14.05 -6.55 26.87
N ALA A 45 13.54 -5.65 27.73
CA ALA A 45 14.23 -5.21 28.95
C ALA A 45 14.14 -6.22 30.12
N HIS A 46 13.16 -7.14 30.11
CA HIS A 46 12.92 -8.10 31.22
C HIS A 46 13.26 -9.55 30.88
N GLY A 47 13.46 -9.88 29.60
CA GLY A 47 14.05 -11.17 29.15
C GLY A 47 13.12 -12.39 29.23
N ASP A 48 11.80 -12.26 29.17
CA ASP A 48 10.86 -13.38 29.09
C ASP A 48 10.70 -13.88 27.64
N ALA A 49 11.52 -14.87 27.24
CA ALA A 49 11.52 -15.42 25.89
C ALA A 49 10.16 -16.01 25.43
N LYS A 50 9.27 -16.37 26.36
CA LYS A 50 7.95 -16.89 26.02
C LYS A 50 6.99 -15.77 25.71
N LEU A 51 7.06 -14.68 26.44
CA LEU A 51 6.30 -13.45 26.20
C LEU A 51 6.75 -12.81 24.89
N ALA A 52 8.06 -12.70 24.63
CA ALA A 52 8.62 -12.21 23.36
C ALA A 52 8.01 -12.95 22.16
N ARG A 53 7.95 -14.27 22.20
CA ARG A 53 7.37 -15.07 21.13
C ARG A 53 5.87 -14.85 20.95
N TYR A 54 5.11 -14.61 22.04
CA TYR A 54 3.69 -14.30 21.92
C TYR A 54 3.45 -12.94 21.30
N LEU A 55 4.25 -11.95 21.64
CA LEU A 55 4.19 -10.60 21.07
C LEU A 55 4.57 -10.62 19.59
N GLU A 56 5.61 -11.36 19.20
CA GLU A 56 5.99 -11.55 17.80
C GLU A 56 4.85 -12.17 16.97
N GLN A 57 4.17 -13.20 17.51
CA GLN A 57 3.02 -13.81 16.83
C GLN A 57 1.83 -12.86 16.74
N ALA A 58 1.59 -12.02 17.74
CA ALA A 58 0.56 -11.01 17.72
C ALA A 58 0.86 -9.94 16.65
N GLN A 59 2.10 -9.47 16.58
CA GLN A 59 2.56 -8.52 15.57
C GLN A 59 2.37 -9.07 14.14
N LEU A 60 2.84 -10.29 13.88
CA LEU A 60 2.64 -10.97 12.59
C LEU A 60 1.16 -11.12 12.21
N SER A 61 0.30 -11.32 13.19
CA SER A 61 -1.15 -11.43 12.96
C SER A 61 -1.77 -10.09 12.59
N CYS A 62 -1.34 -9.01 13.24
CA CYS A 62 -1.76 -7.64 12.92
C CYS A 62 -1.28 -7.22 11.54
N GLU A 63 -0.04 -7.53 11.16
CA GLU A 63 0.50 -7.25 9.82
C GLU A 63 -0.30 -7.96 8.73
N ARG A 64 -0.67 -9.23 8.95
CA ARG A 64 -1.55 -9.97 8.02
C ARG A 64 -2.93 -9.33 7.89
N ALA A 65 -3.52 -8.89 9.02
CA ALA A 65 -4.81 -8.22 9.01
C ALA A 65 -4.75 -6.88 8.28
N ARG A 66 -3.68 -6.10 8.48
CA ARG A 66 -3.41 -4.86 7.73
C ARG A 66 -3.33 -5.11 6.22
N ASP A 67 -2.62 -6.15 5.80
CA ASP A 67 -2.45 -6.48 4.39
C ASP A 67 -3.79 -6.92 3.76
N LEU A 68 -4.63 -7.64 4.51
CA LEU A 68 -6.00 -7.97 4.07
C LEU A 68 -6.87 -6.71 3.89
N ILE A 69 -6.79 -5.77 4.83
CA ILE A 69 -7.55 -4.51 4.74
C ILE A 69 -7.07 -3.69 3.54
N ARG A 70 -5.76 -3.59 3.31
CA ARG A 70 -5.21 -2.93 2.12
C ARG A 70 -5.72 -3.57 0.83
N GLN A 71 -5.79 -4.90 0.76
CA GLN A 71 -6.37 -5.62 -0.38
C GLN A 71 -7.86 -5.29 -0.56
N MET A 72 -8.63 -5.20 0.54
CA MET A 72 -10.03 -4.80 0.49
C MET A 72 -10.22 -3.35 0.03
N LEU A 73 -9.38 -2.42 0.49
CA LEU A 73 -9.42 -1.01 0.08
C LEU A 73 -9.08 -0.83 -1.40
N THR A 74 -8.08 -1.53 -1.90
CA THR A 74 -7.69 -1.49 -3.32
C THR A 74 -8.84 -1.95 -4.23
N PHE A 75 -9.64 -2.92 -3.76
CA PHE A 75 -10.83 -3.38 -4.44
C PHE A 75 -11.99 -2.38 -4.39
N SER A 76 -12.17 -1.70 -3.26
CA SER A 76 -13.35 -0.87 -2.97
C SER A 76 -13.39 0.46 -3.73
N ARG A 77 -12.25 1.05 -4.02
CA ARG A 77 -12.17 2.45 -4.51
C ARG A 77 -11.49 2.61 -5.86
N GLY A 78 -11.07 1.50 -6.53
CA GLY A 78 -10.30 1.65 -7.77
C GLY A 78 -9.27 2.77 -7.55
N GLN A 79 -8.26 2.54 -6.73
CA GLN A 79 -7.22 3.55 -6.50
C GLN A 79 -6.65 3.93 -7.85
N ARG A 80 -7.10 5.04 -8.40
CA ARG A 80 -6.53 5.65 -9.58
C ARG A 80 -5.28 6.39 -9.13
N GLY A 81 -4.19 5.65 -8.97
CA GLY A 81 -2.88 6.24 -9.09
C GLY A 81 -2.76 6.86 -10.49
N GLU A 82 -1.87 7.77 -10.68
CA GLU A 82 -1.67 8.41 -11.97
C GLU A 82 -1.07 7.39 -12.94
N ALA A 83 -1.89 6.91 -13.89
CA ALA A 83 -1.39 6.08 -14.99
C ALA A 83 -0.31 6.85 -15.74
N ARG A 84 0.86 6.25 -15.90
CA ARG A 84 1.99 6.88 -16.58
C ARG A 84 2.63 5.92 -17.57
N PRO A 85 3.32 6.42 -18.58
CA PRO A 85 4.13 5.58 -19.46
C PRO A 85 5.13 4.77 -18.63
N LEU A 86 5.07 3.44 -18.76
CA LEU A 86 5.87 2.52 -17.95
C LEU A 86 6.54 1.48 -18.85
N ALA A 87 7.86 1.32 -18.70
CA ALA A 87 8.60 0.21 -19.26
C ALA A 87 8.36 -1.05 -18.43
N LEU A 88 7.49 -1.96 -18.93
CA LEU A 88 7.01 -3.11 -18.20
C LEU A 88 8.14 -4.00 -17.65
N GLY A 89 9.14 -4.31 -18.48
CA GLY A 89 10.26 -5.19 -18.09
C GLY A 89 11.09 -4.68 -16.92
N ALA A 90 11.29 -3.34 -16.82
CA ALA A 90 12.02 -2.75 -15.69
C ALA A 90 11.21 -2.83 -14.39
N ALA A 91 9.92 -2.44 -14.43
CA ALA A 91 9.04 -2.47 -13.27
C ALA A 91 8.85 -3.89 -12.72
N ILE A 92 8.63 -4.88 -13.60
CA ILE A 92 8.47 -6.29 -13.22
C ILE A 92 9.77 -6.86 -12.61
N ARG A 93 10.95 -6.45 -13.10
CA ARG A 93 12.24 -6.88 -12.53
C ARG A 93 12.39 -6.45 -11.08
N ASP A 94 12.07 -5.21 -10.77
CA ASP A 94 12.19 -4.66 -9.42
C ASP A 94 11.17 -5.33 -8.47
N ALA A 95 9.92 -5.46 -8.90
CA ALA A 95 8.88 -6.13 -8.13
C ALA A 95 9.20 -7.63 -7.90
N THR A 96 9.70 -8.35 -8.90
CA THR A 96 10.07 -9.78 -8.78
C THR A 96 11.22 -9.97 -7.78
N ARG A 97 12.17 -9.02 -7.71
CA ARG A 97 13.28 -9.09 -6.74
C ARG A 97 12.76 -9.01 -5.30
N LEU A 98 11.81 -8.13 -5.04
CA LEU A 98 11.18 -8.01 -3.71
C LEU A 98 10.34 -9.24 -3.36
N LEU A 99 9.57 -9.75 -4.32
CA LEU A 99 8.76 -10.96 -4.13
C LEU A 99 9.60 -12.19 -3.79
N ARG A 100 10.75 -12.34 -4.44
CA ARG A 100 11.66 -13.47 -4.19
C ARG A 100 12.10 -13.57 -2.72
N ALA A 101 12.28 -12.45 -2.04
CA ALA A 101 12.64 -12.41 -0.63
C ALA A 101 11.52 -12.89 0.32
N SER A 102 10.25 -12.79 -0.12
CA SER A 102 9.06 -13.15 0.66
C SER A 102 8.54 -14.57 0.39
N PHE A 103 9.12 -15.27 -0.61
CA PHE A 103 8.72 -16.64 -0.94
C PHE A 103 9.56 -17.68 -0.21
N PRO A 104 8.96 -18.83 0.19
CA PRO A 104 9.71 -19.94 0.77
C PRO A 104 10.81 -20.44 -0.19
N SER A 105 11.92 -20.92 0.33
CA SER A 105 13.01 -21.49 -0.47
C SER A 105 12.63 -22.71 -1.31
N THR A 106 11.48 -23.31 -1.02
CA THR A 106 10.89 -24.43 -1.77
C THR A 106 10.16 -23.99 -3.06
N VAL A 107 10.00 -22.68 -3.27
CA VAL A 107 9.43 -22.12 -4.51
C VAL A 107 10.54 -21.47 -5.32
N GLU A 108 10.80 -22.04 -6.49
CA GLU A 108 11.72 -21.43 -7.45
C GLU A 108 11.00 -20.35 -8.26
N MET A 109 11.60 -19.16 -8.35
CA MET A 109 11.07 -18.05 -9.14
C MET A 109 12.02 -17.69 -10.28
N HIS A 110 11.53 -17.79 -11.52
CA HIS A 110 12.26 -17.41 -12.73
C HIS A 110 11.62 -16.16 -13.36
N ALA A 111 12.47 -15.24 -13.82
CA ALA A 111 12.03 -14.04 -14.52
C ALA A 111 12.66 -14.02 -15.93
N ASP A 112 11.82 -14.04 -16.95
CA ASP A 112 12.19 -13.99 -18.36
C ASP A 112 11.60 -12.71 -18.97
N LEU A 113 12.36 -11.63 -18.88
CA LEU A 113 11.86 -10.28 -19.14
C LEU A 113 12.48 -9.72 -20.42
N ASP A 114 11.64 -9.50 -21.41
CA ASP A 114 12.02 -8.83 -22.65
C ASP A 114 12.42 -7.38 -22.38
N ALA A 115 13.53 -6.96 -22.94
CA ALA A 115 14.09 -5.62 -22.76
C ALA A 115 13.52 -4.58 -23.74
N GLU A 116 13.00 -5.03 -24.88
CA GLU A 116 12.57 -4.17 -26.00
C GLU A 116 11.04 -4.22 -26.20
N LEU A 117 10.30 -3.83 -25.16
CA LEU A 117 8.84 -3.74 -25.21
C LEU A 117 8.37 -2.29 -25.34
N PRO A 118 7.28 -2.03 -26.08
CA PRO A 118 6.60 -0.75 -26.02
C PRO A 118 6.21 -0.41 -24.59
N ALA A 119 6.22 0.88 -24.26
CA ALA A 119 5.68 1.34 -22.98
C ALA A 119 4.17 1.06 -22.90
N VAL A 120 3.66 0.89 -21.70
CA VAL A 120 2.22 0.75 -21.40
C VAL A 120 1.78 1.88 -20.49
N LEU A 121 0.53 2.31 -20.59
CA LEU A 121 -0.04 3.32 -19.71
C LEU A 121 -0.69 2.65 -18.51
N ILE A 122 0.03 2.59 -17.39
CA ILE A 122 -0.45 1.94 -16.16
C ILE A 122 0.17 2.60 -14.93
N ASP A 123 -0.53 2.56 -13.81
CA ASP A 123 0.03 2.90 -12.50
C ASP A 123 1.00 1.80 -12.05
N PRO A 124 2.26 2.14 -11.73
CA PRO A 124 3.24 1.17 -11.24
C PRO A 124 2.82 0.41 -10.00
N VAL A 125 2.10 1.06 -9.07
CA VAL A 125 1.63 0.41 -7.84
C VAL A 125 0.55 -0.63 -8.16
N GLN A 126 -0.35 -0.31 -9.08
CA GLN A 126 -1.38 -1.25 -9.55
C GLN A 126 -0.77 -2.41 -10.33
N LEU A 127 0.27 -2.18 -11.12
CA LEU A 127 1.01 -3.26 -11.79
C LEU A 127 1.69 -4.20 -10.79
N GLU A 128 2.35 -3.65 -9.78
CA GLU A 128 2.93 -4.44 -8.68
C GLU A 128 1.86 -5.28 -7.97
N GLN A 129 0.69 -4.71 -7.73
CA GLN A 129 -0.46 -5.40 -7.14
C GLN A 129 -0.97 -6.56 -8.00
N VAL A 130 -1.05 -6.37 -9.32
CA VAL A 130 -1.40 -7.45 -10.27
C VAL A 130 -0.39 -8.59 -10.17
N LEU A 131 0.91 -8.27 -10.24
CA LEU A 131 1.97 -9.27 -10.15
C LEU A 131 1.93 -10.01 -8.81
N LEU A 132 1.80 -9.29 -7.69
CA LEU A 132 1.71 -9.85 -6.35
C LEU A 132 0.55 -10.84 -6.23
N ASN A 133 -0.66 -10.44 -6.65
CA ASN A 133 -1.84 -11.29 -6.58
C ASN A 133 -1.67 -12.58 -7.41
N LEU A 134 -1.12 -12.49 -8.61
CA LEU A 134 -0.87 -13.65 -9.47
C LEU A 134 0.20 -14.57 -8.87
N CYS A 135 1.31 -14.02 -8.36
CA CYS A 135 2.38 -14.80 -7.76
C CYS A 135 1.96 -15.48 -6.44
N ILE A 136 1.18 -14.80 -5.58
CA ILE A 136 0.62 -15.40 -4.37
C ILE A 136 -0.34 -16.56 -4.73
N ASN A 137 -1.19 -16.37 -5.73
CA ASN A 137 -2.11 -17.43 -6.17
C ASN A 137 -1.34 -18.64 -6.71
N ALA A 138 -0.28 -18.42 -7.48
CA ALA A 138 0.61 -19.46 -7.97
C ALA A 138 1.27 -20.25 -6.83
N ARG A 139 1.88 -19.54 -5.85
CA ARG A 139 2.48 -20.15 -4.65
C ARG A 139 1.49 -21.02 -3.89
N ASP A 140 0.30 -20.46 -3.64
CA ASP A 140 -0.71 -21.15 -2.83
C ASP A 140 -1.28 -22.38 -3.56
N ALA A 141 -1.44 -22.32 -4.88
CA ALA A 141 -1.87 -23.47 -5.70
C ALA A 141 -0.86 -24.62 -5.68
N MET A 142 0.43 -24.30 -5.61
CA MET A 142 1.52 -25.27 -5.51
C MET A 142 1.79 -25.74 -4.07
N GLN A 143 0.99 -25.32 -3.07
CA GLN A 143 1.25 -25.60 -1.64
C GLN A 143 2.66 -25.21 -1.19
N ALA A 144 3.14 -24.07 -1.69
CA ALA A 144 4.46 -23.50 -1.44
C ALA A 144 5.65 -24.42 -1.88
N SER A 145 5.48 -25.26 -2.89
CA SER A 145 6.56 -26.05 -3.48
C SER A 145 6.38 -26.20 -5.00
N GLY A 146 7.33 -25.71 -5.80
CA GLY A 146 7.26 -25.73 -7.25
C GLY A 146 7.93 -24.53 -7.90
N THR A 147 7.57 -24.22 -9.15
CA THR A 147 8.19 -23.15 -9.93
C THR A 147 7.16 -22.11 -10.36
N VAL A 148 7.47 -20.84 -10.10
CA VAL A 148 6.76 -19.69 -10.67
C VAL A 148 7.63 -19.05 -11.73
N ARG A 149 7.11 -18.89 -12.94
CA ARG A 149 7.77 -18.18 -14.03
C ARG A 149 7.03 -16.88 -14.34
N VAL A 150 7.74 -15.78 -14.27
CA VAL A 150 7.25 -14.46 -14.66
C VAL A 150 7.92 -14.09 -15.99
N ALA A 151 7.14 -13.81 -17.02
CA ALA A 151 7.67 -13.44 -18.33
C ALA A 151 6.98 -12.19 -18.87
N THR A 152 7.70 -11.42 -19.67
CA THR A 152 7.12 -10.32 -20.45
C THR A 152 7.38 -10.52 -21.92
N GLY A 153 6.49 -10.04 -22.78
CA GLY A 153 6.66 -10.19 -24.21
C GLY A 153 5.75 -9.28 -25.03
N TRP A 154 5.96 -9.24 -26.32
CA TRP A 154 5.11 -8.52 -27.26
C TRP A 154 4.28 -9.49 -28.09
N ARG A 155 2.95 -9.37 -28.01
CA ARG A 155 1.99 -10.17 -28.77
C ARG A 155 1.44 -9.32 -29.91
N ARG A 156 1.96 -9.51 -31.12
CA ARG A 156 1.49 -8.83 -32.33
C ARG A 156 0.38 -9.62 -32.98
N GLY A 157 -0.69 -8.93 -33.42
CA GLY A 157 -1.84 -9.55 -34.08
C GLY A 157 -2.46 -10.66 -33.25
N TYR A 158 -2.51 -10.49 -31.92
CA TYR A 158 -3.09 -11.49 -31.03
C TYR A 158 -4.61 -11.53 -31.21
N SER A 159 -5.16 -12.74 -31.39
CA SER A 159 -6.59 -12.99 -31.43
C SER A 159 -6.96 -14.01 -30.35
N GLY A 160 -8.01 -13.72 -29.57
CA GLY A 160 -8.43 -14.58 -28.46
C GLY A 160 -9.68 -14.06 -27.77
N VAL A 161 -9.97 -14.59 -26.57
CA VAL A 161 -11.10 -14.19 -25.75
C VAL A 161 -10.61 -13.90 -24.34
N CYS A 162 -11.00 -12.78 -23.78
CA CYS A 162 -10.71 -12.44 -22.38
C CYS A 162 -11.39 -13.43 -21.44
N ALA A 163 -10.65 -14.01 -20.52
CA ALA A 163 -11.19 -14.98 -19.56
C ALA A 163 -12.16 -14.36 -18.55
N SER A 164 -12.00 -13.05 -18.26
CA SER A 164 -12.77 -12.36 -17.22
C SER A 164 -13.99 -11.60 -17.77
N CYS A 165 -13.85 -10.81 -18.85
CA CYS A 165 -14.97 -10.03 -19.43
C CYS A 165 -15.63 -10.70 -20.65
N ARG A 166 -15.08 -11.81 -21.16
CA ARG A 166 -15.55 -12.58 -22.32
C ARG A 166 -15.56 -11.82 -23.65
N GLN A 167 -14.91 -10.67 -23.73
CA GLN A 167 -14.74 -9.93 -24.98
C GLN A 167 -13.73 -10.60 -25.89
N SER A 168 -14.00 -10.56 -27.20
CA SER A 168 -13.03 -10.96 -28.22
C SER A 168 -11.90 -9.93 -28.29
N LEU A 169 -10.68 -10.42 -28.38
CA LEU A 169 -9.45 -9.64 -28.46
C LEU A 169 -8.92 -9.75 -29.88
N ASP A 170 -8.50 -8.62 -30.44
CA ASP A 170 -7.81 -8.55 -31.72
C ASP A 170 -6.91 -7.32 -31.74
N GLY A 171 -5.60 -7.53 -31.92
CA GLY A 171 -4.64 -6.44 -31.94
C GLY A 171 -3.28 -6.78 -31.33
N ASP A 172 -2.50 -5.71 -31.10
CA ASP A 172 -1.17 -5.81 -30.50
C ASP A 172 -1.23 -5.53 -28.99
N PHE A 173 -0.52 -6.35 -28.22
CA PHE A 173 -0.51 -6.23 -26.75
C PHE A 173 0.89 -6.45 -26.19
N VAL A 174 1.22 -5.70 -25.13
CA VAL A 174 2.34 -6.01 -24.25
C VAL A 174 1.85 -6.98 -23.19
N GLU A 175 2.51 -8.13 -23.07
CA GLU A 175 2.12 -9.22 -22.19
C GLU A 175 2.96 -9.25 -20.92
N LEU A 176 2.28 -9.47 -19.79
CA LEU A 176 2.85 -10.01 -18.56
C LEU A 176 2.25 -11.40 -18.33
N ALA A 177 3.08 -12.42 -18.32
CA ALA A 177 2.67 -13.79 -18.05
C ALA A 177 3.21 -14.27 -16.70
N VAL A 178 2.35 -14.90 -15.89
CA VAL A 178 2.72 -15.59 -14.66
C VAL A 178 2.26 -17.03 -14.77
N ALA A 179 3.21 -17.96 -14.78
CA ALA A 179 2.97 -19.39 -14.91
C ALA A 179 3.41 -20.13 -13.64
N ASP A 180 2.62 -21.11 -13.22
CA ASP A 180 2.93 -21.99 -12.10
C ASP A 180 2.92 -23.46 -12.54
N THR A 181 3.58 -24.32 -11.77
CA THR A 181 3.61 -25.77 -11.93
C THR A 181 2.60 -26.49 -11.00
N GLY A 182 1.54 -25.81 -10.62
CA GLY A 182 0.52 -26.34 -9.72
C GLY A 182 -0.43 -27.36 -10.35
N PRO A 183 -1.51 -27.72 -9.66
CA PRO A 183 -2.45 -28.74 -10.11
C PRO A 183 -3.34 -28.30 -11.29
N GLY A 184 -3.26 -27.04 -11.69
CA GLY A 184 -4.17 -26.47 -12.68
C GLY A 184 -5.57 -26.15 -12.14
N ILE A 185 -6.38 -25.53 -12.99
CA ILE A 185 -7.73 -25.05 -12.66
C ILE A 185 -8.75 -25.81 -13.50
N THR A 186 -9.83 -26.30 -12.88
CA THR A 186 -10.92 -26.97 -13.56
C THR A 186 -11.88 -25.99 -14.24
N GLY A 187 -12.60 -26.41 -15.28
CA GLY A 187 -13.50 -25.55 -16.07
C GLY A 187 -14.54 -24.82 -15.23
N THR A 188 -15.15 -25.46 -14.23
CA THR A 188 -16.15 -24.85 -13.35
C THR A 188 -15.57 -23.73 -12.46
N VAL A 189 -14.28 -23.83 -12.12
CA VAL A 189 -13.57 -22.78 -11.35
C VAL A 189 -13.17 -21.65 -12.29
N LEU A 190 -12.72 -21.94 -13.51
CA LEU A 190 -12.38 -20.95 -14.53
C LEU A 190 -13.53 -19.97 -14.82
N ASP A 191 -14.77 -20.44 -14.78
CA ASP A 191 -15.94 -19.59 -15.03
C ASP A 191 -16.23 -18.58 -13.92
N ARG A 192 -15.81 -18.88 -12.69
CA ARG A 192 -16.16 -18.09 -11.49
C ARG A 192 -14.98 -17.44 -10.80
N MET A 193 -13.74 -17.76 -11.17
CA MET A 193 -12.54 -17.36 -10.42
C MET A 193 -12.32 -15.85 -10.33
N PHE A 194 -12.95 -15.05 -11.21
CA PHE A 194 -12.92 -13.59 -11.15
C PHE A 194 -14.09 -12.98 -10.37
N GLU A 195 -15.03 -13.81 -9.86
CA GLU A 195 -16.11 -13.32 -8.99
C GLU A 195 -15.51 -12.91 -7.64
N PRO A 196 -15.89 -11.72 -7.12
CA PRO A 196 -15.47 -11.31 -5.78
C PRO A 196 -15.87 -12.33 -4.72
N PHE A 197 -14.97 -12.58 -3.77
CA PHE A 197 -15.13 -13.53 -2.66
C PHE A 197 -15.20 -15.01 -3.07
N PHE A 198 -15.09 -15.34 -4.35
CA PHE A 198 -14.98 -16.72 -4.79
C PHE A 198 -13.59 -17.28 -4.44
N SER A 199 -13.54 -18.39 -3.73
CA SER A 199 -12.30 -19.07 -3.34
C SER A 199 -12.54 -20.58 -3.27
N THR A 200 -11.58 -21.35 -3.73
CA THR A 200 -11.52 -22.81 -3.55
C THR A 200 -10.72 -23.21 -2.31
N LYS A 201 -10.14 -22.25 -1.61
CA LYS A 201 -9.36 -22.47 -0.38
C LYS A 201 -10.28 -22.62 0.83
N GLU A 202 -9.79 -23.28 1.87
CA GLU A 202 -10.51 -23.39 3.15
C GLU A 202 -10.87 -22.01 3.73
N VAL A 203 -11.97 -21.93 4.46
CA VAL A 203 -12.43 -20.70 5.10
C VAL A 203 -11.32 -20.10 5.97
N GLY A 204 -10.98 -18.85 5.72
CA GLY A 204 -9.89 -18.13 6.41
C GLY A 204 -8.51 -18.24 5.76
N LYS A 205 -8.31 -19.06 4.73
CA LYS A 205 -7.02 -19.19 4.01
C LYS A 205 -6.97 -18.43 2.67
N GLY A 206 -8.04 -17.76 2.28
CA GLY A 206 -8.08 -16.94 1.06
C GLY A 206 -9.27 -15.99 1.07
N SER A 207 -9.04 -14.71 0.77
CA SER A 207 -10.09 -13.67 0.73
C SER A 207 -11.02 -13.82 -0.48
N GLY A 208 -10.62 -14.57 -1.53
CA GLY A 208 -11.35 -14.66 -2.81
C GLY A 208 -11.36 -13.34 -3.61
N MET A 209 -10.52 -12.37 -3.25
CA MET A 209 -10.51 -11.05 -3.90
C MET A 209 -9.33 -10.83 -4.86
N GLY A 210 -8.27 -11.63 -4.76
CA GLY A 210 -7.04 -11.40 -5.53
C GLY A 210 -7.26 -11.34 -7.04
N LEU A 211 -7.99 -12.31 -7.62
CA LEU A 211 -8.26 -12.33 -9.06
C LEU A 211 -9.32 -11.31 -9.49
N ALA A 212 -10.28 -10.96 -8.62
CA ALA A 212 -11.21 -9.87 -8.86
C ALA A 212 -10.48 -8.51 -8.90
N THR A 213 -9.47 -8.32 -8.05
CA THR A 213 -8.58 -7.15 -8.10
C THR A 213 -7.77 -7.11 -9.40
N VAL A 214 -7.21 -8.23 -9.83
CA VAL A 214 -6.50 -8.33 -11.13
C VAL A 214 -7.43 -7.94 -12.27
N HIS A 215 -8.68 -8.46 -12.28
CA HIS A 215 -9.69 -8.09 -13.27
C HIS A 215 -9.93 -6.58 -13.28
N GLY A 216 -10.21 -5.97 -12.13
CA GLY A 216 -10.49 -4.54 -12.02
C GLY A 216 -9.34 -3.68 -12.55
N ILE A 217 -8.12 -3.87 -12.02
CA ILE A 217 -6.94 -3.11 -12.41
C ILE A 217 -6.67 -3.22 -13.92
N VAL A 218 -6.66 -4.45 -14.44
CA VAL A 218 -6.31 -4.67 -15.84
C VAL A 218 -7.32 -4.01 -16.78
N HIS A 219 -8.63 -4.10 -16.46
CA HIS A 219 -9.67 -3.49 -17.31
C HIS A 219 -9.74 -1.96 -17.17
N ASP A 220 -9.41 -1.40 -16.02
CA ASP A 220 -9.29 0.07 -15.84
C ASP A 220 -8.19 0.66 -16.74
N HIS A 221 -7.17 -0.14 -17.06
CA HIS A 221 -6.11 0.21 -18.01
C HIS A 221 -6.34 -0.33 -19.43
N HIS A 222 -7.60 -0.62 -19.79
CA HIS A 222 -8.01 -1.13 -21.12
C HIS A 222 -7.31 -2.44 -21.51
N GLY A 223 -6.80 -3.18 -20.53
CA GLY A 223 -6.16 -4.47 -20.73
C GLY A 223 -7.14 -5.64 -20.59
N HIS A 224 -6.63 -6.83 -20.80
CA HIS A 224 -7.38 -8.08 -20.75
C HIS A 224 -6.60 -9.19 -20.06
N VAL A 225 -7.32 -10.19 -19.54
CA VAL A 225 -6.71 -11.35 -18.89
C VAL A 225 -7.06 -12.60 -19.68
N VAL A 226 -6.04 -13.40 -20.03
CA VAL A 226 -6.20 -14.71 -20.65
C VAL A 226 -5.64 -15.76 -19.69
N VAL A 227 -6.29 -16.92 -19.61
CA VAL A 227 -5.90 -18.00 -18.71
C VAL A 227 -5.79 -19.30 -19.49
N GLU A 228 -4.62 -19.91 -19.40
CA GLU A 228 -4.33 -21.23 -19.93
C GLU A 228 -4.08 -22.15 -18.74
N SER A 229 -4.93 -23.15 -18.56
CA SER A 229 -4.78 -24.11 -17.47
C SER A 229 -5.27 -25.47 -17.87
N SER A 230 -4.55 -26.49 -17.44
CA SER A 230 -4.91 -27.89 -17.62
C SER A 230 -4.63 -28.66 -16.34
N ALA A 231 -5.50 -29.61 -16.00
CA ALA A 231 -5.34 -30.42 -14.80
C ALA A 231 -3.98 -31.13 -14.78
N GLY A 232 -3.19 -30.90 -13.75
CA GLY A 232 -1.86 -31.48 -13.57
C GLY A 232 -0.72 -30.83 -14.37
N ALA A 233 -1.01 -29.79 -15.19
CA ALA A 233 -0.01 -29.12 -16.02
C ALA A 233 0.28 -27.67 -15.59
N GLY A 234 -0.32 -27.20 -14.49
CA GLY A 234 -0.18 -25.84 -13.98
C GLY A 234 -1.14 -24.85 -14.61
N THR A 235 -0.92 -23.57 -14.28
CA THR A 235 -1.72 -22.46 -14.78
C THR A 235 -0.83 -21.34 -15.28
N THR A 236 -1.22 -20.73 -16.39
CA THR A 236 -0.59 -19.50 -16.90
C THR A 236 -1.65 -18.41 -17.00
N PHE A 237 -1.45 -17.34 -16.24
CA PHE A 237 -2.20 -16.10 -16.38
C PHE A 237 -1.43 -15.14 -17.30
N ARG A 238 -2.08 -14.61 -18.32
CA ARG A 238 -1.55 -13.62 -19.25
C ARG A 238 -2.33 -12.33 -19.11
N VAL A 239 -1.67 -11.28 -18.67
CA VAL A 239 -2.21 -9.92 -18.64
C VAL A 239 -1.75 -9.25 -19.94
N LEU A 240 -2.69 -8.81 -20.74
CA LEU A 240 -2.51 -8.16 -22.03
C LEU A 240 -2.83 -6.68 -21.88
N LEU A 241 -1.84 -5.81 -22.04
CA LEU A 241 -1.99 -4.37 -21.95
C LEU A 241 -1.80 -3.73 -23.34
N PRO A 242 -2.59 -2.72 -23.73
CA PRO A 242 -2.38 -2.03 -24.99
C PRO A 242 -1.02 -1.31 -24.97
N PRO A 243 -0.25 -1.38 -26.07
CA PRO A 243 0.98 -0.62 -26.19
C PRO A 243 0.66 0.88 -26.22
N LEU A 244 1.50 1.69 -25.62
CA LEU A 244 1.39 3.14 -25.74
C LEU A 244 1.83 3.57 -27.17
N ASP A 245 1.05 4.45 -27.79
CA ASP A 245 1.39 5.01 -29.08
C ASP A 245 2.72 5.80 -28.98
N PRO A 246 3.71 5.53 -29.84
CA PRO A 246 5.01 6.23 -29.82
C PRO A 246 4.92 7.76 -29.93
N ALA A 247 3.80 8.29 -30.43
CA ALA A 247 3.56 9.73 -30.50
C ALA A 247 3.42 10.41 -29.12
N ILE A 248 3.21 9.65 -28.04
CA ILE A 248 2.97 10.14 -26.67
C ILE A 248 4.24 10.02 -25.78
N GLU A 249 5.29 9.35 -26.24
CA GLU A 249 6.51 9.05 -25.46
C GLU A 249 7.36 10.29 -25.04
N GLY A 250 7.02 11.47 -25.47
CA GLY A 250 7.83 12.71 -25.34
C GLY A 250 7.90 13.38 -23.97
N SER A 251 7.31 12.87 -22.87
CA SER A 251 7.30 13.59 -21.60
C SER A 251 7.53 12.70 -20.37
N ARG A 252 8.74 12.85 -19.81
CA ARG A 252 9.17 12.61 -18.42
C ARG A 252 9.27 11.17 -17.91
N VAL A 253 10.44 10.57 -18.08
CA VAL A 253 10.95 9.48 -17.24
C VAL A 253 11.56 10.07 -15.96
N GLY A 254 10.85 9.97 -14.84
CA GLY A 254 11.35 10.33 -13.50
C GLY A 254 12.10 9.17 -12.84
N ARG A 255 13.39 9.37 -12.54
CA ARG A 255 14.23 8.44 -11.79
C ARG A 255 13.88 8.48 -10.30
N ARG A 256 13.56 7.33 -9.70
CA ARG A 256 13.44 7.14 -8.25
C ARG A 256 14.82 6.84 -7.65
N ALA A 257 15.17 7.52 -6.55
CA ALA A 257 16.39 7.27 -5.78
C ALA A 257 16.28 6.00 -4.90
N PRO A 258 17.40 5.30 -4.58
CA PRO A 258 17.37 4.02 -3.87
C PRO A 258 17.12 4.19 -2.37
N ALA A 259 16.46 3.18 -1.79
CA ALA A 259 16.15 3.07 -0.36
C ALA A 259 17.41 2.87 0.49
N ALA A 260 17.46 3.54 1.64
CA ALA A 260 18.55 3.48 2.61
C ALA A 260 18.39 2.30 3.60
N ALA A 261 19.52 1.84 4.11
CA ALA A 261 19.66 0.72 5.05
C ALA A 261 19.22 1.09 6.50
N PRO A 262 18.95 0.11 7.40
CA PRO A 262 18.41 0.35 8.72
C PRO A 262 19.41 1.06 9.64
N VAL A 263 18.93 2.10 10.33
CA VAL A 263 19.71 2.93 11.26
C VAL A 263 19.32 2.61 12.71
N ALA A 264 20.31 2.49 13.57
CA ALA A 264 20.13 2.30 15.01
C ALA A 264 19.42 3.52 15.63
N HIS A 265 18.46 3.27 16.51
CA HIS A 265 17.64 4.28 17.14
C HIS A 265 18.47 5.13 18.14
N GLY A 266 18.81 6.38 17.74
CA GLY A 266 19.34 7.38 18.65
C GLY A 266 18.21 8.11 19.39
N SER A 267 18.46 8.59 20.62
CA SER A 267 17.49 9.43 21.34
C SER A 267 17.18 10.72 20.56
N LEU A 268 15.89 10.98 20.35
CA LEU A 268 15.41 12.21 19.75
C LEU A 268 15.23 13.30 20.81
N HIS A 269 15.34 14.57 20.42
CA HIS A 269 15.12 15.70 21.32
C HIS A 269 14.25 16.74 20.63
N GLY A 270 13.27 17.26 21.36
CA GLY A 270 12.36 18.29 20.89
C GLY A 270 10.95 18.12 21.43
N SER A 271 10.07 19.05 21.04
CA SER A 271 8.67 19.05 21.41
C SER A 271 7.79 18.78 20.19
N VAL A 272 6.81 17.90 20.33
CA VAL A 272 5.88 17.50 19.27
C VAL A 272 4.46 17.87 19.68
N LEU A 273 3.76 18.59 18.82
CA LEU A 273 2.32 18.70 18.88
C LEU A 273 1.71 17.53 18.09
N LEU A 274 1.03 16.63 18.79
CA LEU A 274 0.35 15.49 18.23
C LEU A 274 -1.16 15.73 18.22
N VAL A 275 -1.81 15.62 17.05
CA VAL A 275 -3.25 15.83 16.91
C VAL A 275 -3.89 14.65 16.20
N ASP A 276 -4.78 13.94 16.90
CA ASP A 276 -5.55 12.80 16.39
C ASP A 276 -6.82 12.65 17.23
N ASP A 277 -8.00 12.57 16.62
CA ASP A 277 -9.28 12.47 17.33
C ASP A 277 -9.52 11.09 17.94
N GLU A 278 -8.73 10.09 17.58
CA GLU A 278 -8.83 8.74 18.11
C GLU A 278 -7.96 8.55 19.36
N ALA A 279 -8.59 8.53 20.53
CA ALA A 279 -7.92 8.48 21.83
C ALA A 279 -6.91 7.31 21.98
N ALA A 280 -7.20 6.15 21.36
CA ALA A 280 -6.31 4.98 21.42
C ALA A 280 -5.05 5.18 20.60
N VAL A 281 -5.14 5.75 19.39
CA VAL A 281 -4.00 6.09 18.53
C VAL A 281 -3.19 7.21 19.17
N LEU A 282 -3.87 8.26 19.66
CA LEU A 282 -3.24 9.38 20.35
C LEU A 282 -2.42 8.91 21.56
N GLY A 283 -3.00 8.00 22.38
CA GLY A 283 -2.32 7.44 23.56
C GLY A 283 -1.07 6.64 23.19
N PHE A 284 -1.19 5.73 22.22
CA PHE A 284 -0.06 4.94 21.72
C PHE A 284 1.05 5.81 21.13
N MET A 285 0.69 6.72 20.21
CA MET A 285 1.67 7.59 19.55
C MET A 285 2.39 8.49 20.55
N ARG A 286 1.68 9.02 21.54
CA ARG A 286 2.28 9.78 22.62
C ARG A 286 3.31 8.96 23.38
N GLU A 287 2.96 7.75 23.85
CA GLU A 287 3.88 6.90 24.61
C GLU A 287 5.10 6.49 23.77
N LEU A 288 4.91 6.18 22.48
CA LEU A 288 5.99 5.86 21.55
C LEU A 288 6.97 7.02 21.39
N LEU A 289 6.47 8.24 21.17
CA LEU A 289 7.31 9.43 21.00
C LEU A 289 8.03 9.83 22.29
N GLU A 290 7.36 9.71 23.44
CA GLU A 290 7.96 9.95 24.78
C GLU A 290 9.09 8.92 25.07
N ASN A 291 8.91 7.65 24.68
CA ASN A 291 9.95 6.62 24.79
C ASN A 291 11.21 6.94 23.95
N TRP A 292 11.05 7.65 22.84
CA TRP A 292 12.19 8.12 22.04
C TRP A 292 12.82 9.42 22.56
N GLY A 293 12.34 9.98 23.68
CA GLY A 293 12.90 11.14 24.36
C GLY A 293 12.30 12.47 23.95
N LEU A 294 11.15 12.47 23.27
CA LEU A 294 10.44 13.68 22.85
C LEU A 294 9.47 14.17 23.93
N SER A 295 9.25 15.47 24.01
CA SER A 295 8.19 16.08 24.80
C SER A 295 6.93 16.16 23.95
N VAL A 296 5.82 15.52 24.34
CA VAL A 296 4.62 15.43 23.52
C VAL A 296 3.44 16.17 24.13
N THR A 297 2.88 17.09 23.36
CA THR A 297 1.56 17.67 23.65
C THR A 297 0.54 17.02 22.75
N ALA A 298 -0.31 16.17 23.30
CA ALA A 298 -1.32 15.41 22.58
C ALA A 298 -2.70 16.04 22.73
N ILE A 299 -3.37 16.35 21.63
CA ILE A 299 -4.69 17.01 21.60
C ILE A 299 -5.64 16.21 20.72
N ALA A 300 -6.81 15.83 21.27
CA ALA A 300 -7.81 15.05 20.54
C ALA A 300 -8.78 15.91 19.71
N ASP A 301 -9.00 17.16 20.10
CA ASP A 301 -9.88 18.09 19.37
C ASP A 301 -9.08 18.99 18.44
N PRO A 302 -9.19 18.84 17.10
CA PRO A 302 -8.45 19.67 16.15
C PRO A 302 -8.82 21.16 16.23
N ASP A 303 -10.03 21.50 16.65
CA ASP A 303 -10.43 22.91 16.89
C ASP A 303 -9.74 23.50 18.13
N GLU A 304 -9.50 22.69 19.15
CA GLU A 304 -8.69 23.09 20.31
C GLU A 304 -7.23 23.33 19.91
N ALA A 305 -6.63 22.39 19.18
CA ALA A 305 -5.26 22.56 18.67
C ALA A 305 -5.13 23.84 17.84
N ARG A 306 -6.07 24.08 16.91
CA ARG A 306 -6.12 25.32 16.12
C ARG A 306 -6.17 26.56 16.98
N ARG A 307 -7.05 26.60 18.00
CA ARG A 307 -7.18 27.76 18.91
C ARG A 307 -5.89 28.03 19.67
N LEU A 308 -5.26 26.99 20.23
CA LEU A 308 -4.03 27.10 20.99
C LEU A 308 -2.85 27.63 20.14
N VAL A 309 -2.75 27.15 18.90
CA VAL A 309 -1.72 27.61 17.95
C VAL A 309 -1.96 29.07 17.57
N ILE A 310 -3.17 29.47 17.21
CA ILE A 310 -3.51 30.85 16.85
C ILE A 310 -3.26 31.80 18.04
N ALA A 311 -3.62 31.38 19.26
CA ALA A 311 -3.40 32.17 20.48
C ALA A 311 -1.93 32.19 20.95
N ASN A 312 -1.03 31.49 20.28
CA ASN A 312 0.36 31.29 20.66
C ASN A 312 0.55 30.78 22.10
N GLN A 313 -0.36 29.86 22.52
CA GLN A 313 -0.38 29.32 23.89
C GLN A 313 0.36 27.98 24.00
N ILE A 314 0.92 27.48 22.91
CA ILE A 314 1.60 26.17 22.84
C ILE A 314 2.86 26.33 21.97
N GLU A 315 3.97 25.82 22.48
CA GLU A 315 5.25 25.76 21.76
C GLU A 315 5.53 24.32 21.33
N PHE A 316 5.99 24.13 20.10
CA PHE A 316 6.37 22.84 19.55
C PHE A 316 7.36 23.00 18.41
N ASP A 317 8.24 22.01 18.25
CA ASP A 317 9.28 21.95 17.22
C ASP A 317 8.81 21.21 15.98
N LEU A 318 7.73 20.42 16.09
CA LEU A 318 7.16 19.62 15.00
C LEU A 318 5.65 19.41 15.23
N LEU A 319 4.86 19.50 14.16
CA LEU A 319 3.45 19.09 14.16
C LEU A 319 3.31 17.71 13.51
N LEU A 320 2.73 16.77 14.24
CA LEU A 320 2.33 15.45 13.75
C LEU A 320 0.81 15.37 13.82
N VAL A 321 0.13 15.27 12.67
CA VAL A 321 -1.33 15.43 12.60
C VAL A 321 -1.97 14.34 11.75
N ASP A 322 -3.11 13.81 12.22
CA ASP A 322 -3.97 12.94 11.42
C ASP A 322 -4.68 13.73 10.31
N GLN A 323 -4.83 13.09 9.13
CA GLN A 323 -5.57 13.69 8.02
C GLN A 323 -7.07 13.69 8.26
N THR A 324 -7.63 12.60 8.80
CA THR A 324 -9.08 12.39 8.84
C THR A 324 -9.61 12.62 10.25
N MET A 325 -9.92 13.86 10.56
CA MET A 325 -10.51 14.24 11.83
C MET A 325 -11.87 14.93 11.61
N PRO A 326 -12.80 14.85 12.58
CA PRO A 326 -14.08 15.55 12.51
C PRO A 326 -13.90 17.07 12.43
N ARG A 327 -14.69 17.73 11.60
CA ARG A 327 -14.79 19.20 11.47
C ARG A 327 -13.58 19.90 10.85
N LEU A 328 -12.36 19.42 11.05
CA LEU A 328 -11.14 20.01 10.53
C LEU A 328 -10.15 18.92 10.12
N THR A 329 -9.79 18.86 8.85
CA THR A 329 -8.80 17.90 8.35
C THR A 329 -7.38 18.31 8.73
N GLY A 330 -6.45 17.34 8.70
CA GLY A 330 -5.04 17.62 8.98
C GLY A 330 -4.42 18.63 8.02
N THR A 331 -4.79 18.58 6.74
CA THR A 331 -4.36 19.57 5.74
C THR A 331 -4.91 20.96 5.99
N GLU A 332 -6.14 21.08 6.48
CA GLU A 332 -6.73 22.38 6.86
C GLU A 332 -6.05 22.95 8.11
N LEU A 333 -5.75 22.11 9.12
CA LEU A 333 -4.97 22.54 10.28
C LEU A 333 -3.56 22.97 9.86
N ALA A 334 -2.89 22.22 8.99
CA ALA A 334 -1.58 22.54 8.46
C ALA A 334 -1.54 23.91 7.76
N ARG A 335 -2.58 24.25 6.96
CA ARG A 335 -2.71 25.58 6.33
C ARG A 335 -2.84 26.74 7.31
N VAL A 336 -3.35 26.49 8.51
CA VAL A 336 -3.39 27.48 9.58
C VAL A 336 -2.03 27.61 10.26
N VAL A 337 -1.35 26.50 10.50
CA VAL A 337 -0.07 26.46 11.23
C VAL A 337 1.08 26.99 10.36
N ALA A 338 1.18 26.58 9.10
CA ALA A 338 2.30 26.91 8.22
C ALA A 338 2.62 28.43 8.11
N PRO A 339 1.65 29.34 7.94
CA PRO A 339 1.94 30.78 7.90
C PRO A 339 2.28 31.38 9.27
N LEU A 340 1.81 30.78 10.38
CA LEU A 340 2.07 31.23 11.74
C LEU A 340 3.43 30.75 12.27
N ARG A 341 3.85 29.58 11.82
CA ARG A 341 5.07 28.88 12.25
C ARG A 341 5.80 28.25 11.05
N PRO A 342 6.34 29.06 10.11
CA PRO A 342 6.94 28.56 8.87
C PRO A 342 8.20 27.69 9.08
N GLU A 343 8.83 27.83 10.23
CA GLU A 343 10.01 27.06 10.63
C GLU A 343 9.66 25.65 11.16
N VAL A 344 8.40 25.42 11.57
CA VAL A 344 7.97 24.15 12.16
C VAL A 344 7.61 23.16 11.06
N PRO A 345 8.29 22.01 10.98
CA PRO A 345 7.92 20.96 10.05
C PRO A 345 6.58 20.32 10.42
N ILE A 346 5.78 20.05 9.41
CA ILE A 346 4.47 19.40 9.55
C ILE A 346 4.55 18.02 8.90
N LEU A 347 4.29 16.99 9.69
CA LEU A 347 4.14 15.61 9.23
C LEU A 347 2.67 15.21 9.31
N LEU A 348 2.15 14.69 8.22
CA LEU A 348 0.79 14.19 8.12
C LEU A 348 0.81 12.67 8.19
N TYR A 349 -0.10 12.03 8.93
CA TYR A 349 -0.31 10.60 8.82
C TYR A 349 -1.77 10.29 8.50
N THR A 350 -1.98 9.26 7.71
CA THR A 350 -3.31 9.00 7.15
C THR A 350 -3.50 7.52 6.88
N GLY A 351 -4.72 7.02 7.06
CA GLY A 351 -5.11 5.70 6.56
C GLY A 351 -5.19 5.64 5.03
N TYR A 352 -5.04 6.80 4.37
CA TYR A 352 -5.24 6.93 2.93
C TYR A 352 -4.37 8.04 2.31
N ARG A 353 -3.17 7.68 1.89
CA ARG A 353 -2.16 8.60 1.36
C ARG A 353 -2.58 9.28 0.04
N ASP A 354 -3.21 8.52 -0.86
CA ASP A 354 -3.55 8.99 -2.20
C ASP A 354 -4.82 9.89 -2.24
N GLY A 355 -5.50 10.05 -1.11
CA GLY A 355 -6.65 10.94 -0.96
C GLY A 355 -6.31 12.41 -0.78
N VAL A 356 -5.01 12.75 -0.59
CA VAL A 356 -4.58 14.13 -0.36
C VAL A 356 -3.86 14.65 -1.61
N PRO A 357 -4.43 15.60 -2.36
CA PRO A 357 -3.81 16.16 -3.56
C PRO A 357 -2.46 16.80 -3.26
N GLN A 358 -1.48 16.64 -4.14
CA GLN A 358 -0.15 17.25 -3.98
C GLN A 358 -0.19 18.78 -3.80
N SER A 359 -1.17 19.43 -4.45
CA SER A 359 -1.41 20.86 -4.29
C SER A 359 -1.80 21.22 -2.85
N GLU A 360 -2.52 20.36 -2.15
CA GLU A 360 -2.91 20.57 -0.75
C GLU A 360 -1.75 20.33 0.21
N LEU A 361 -0.92 19.32 -0.05
CA LEU A 361 0.30 19.08 0.72
C LEU A 361 1.26 20.27 0.62
N ALA A 362 1.45 20.82 -0.58
CA ALA A 362 2.29 21.98 -0.82
C ALA A 362 1.72 23.25 -0.14
N ALA A 363 0.42 23.48 -0.25
CA ALA A 363 -0.27 24.62 0.37
C ALA A 363 -0.23 24.56 1.90
N GLY A 364 -0.23 23.37 2.50
CA GLY A 364 -0.11 23.15 3.95
C GLY A 364 1.32 23.12 4.46
N GLY A 365 2.34 23.25 3.61
CA GLY A 365 3.75 23.17 4.04
C GLY A 365 4.14 21.78 4.59
N ILE A 366 3.42 20.73 4.21
CA ILE A 366 3.60 19.37 4.72
C ILE A 366 4.90 18.78 4.17
N ARG A 367 5.78 18.32 5.06
CA ARG A 367 7.11 17.80 4.72
C ARG A 367 7.13 16.31 4.41
N ALA A 368 6.29 15.54 5.07
CA ALA A 368 6.14 14.11 4.80
C ALA A 368 4.73 13.62 5.14
N VAL A 369 4.33 12.54 4.46
CA VAL A 369 3.08 11.82 4.70
C VAL A 369 3.42 10.38 5.06
N LEU A 370 2.86 9.90 6.17
CA LEU A 370 3.01 8.53 6.69
C LEU A 370 1.68 7.78 6.57
N ASP A 371 1.76 6.49 6.30
CA ASP A 371 0.57 5.64 6.19
C ASP A 371 0.16 5.09 7.57
N LYS A 372 -1.15 5.04 7.86
CA LYS A 372 -1.70 4.29 8.99
C LYS A 372 -1.88 2.79 8.60
N PRO A 373 -1.54 1.84 9.47
CA PRO A 373 -0.88 2.02 10.76
C PRO A 373 0.56 2.50 10.57
N VAL A 374 0.96 3.48 11.39
CA VAL A 374 2.27 4.12 11.27
C VAL A 374 3.36 3.11 11.62
N ASP A 375 4.31 2.91 10.70
CA ASP A 375 5.51 2.12 10.96
C ASP A 375 6.44 2.90 11.89
N PRO A 376 6.77 2.39 13.09
CA PRO A 376 7.65 3.08 14.04
C PRO A 376 9.01 3.45 13.45
N ALA A 377 9.61 2.57 12.63
CA ALA A 377 10.91 2.85 12.01
C ALA A 377 10.83 4.00 11.00
N ALA A 378 9.79 4.02 10.16
CA ALA A 378 9.56 5.08 9.20
C ALA A 378 9.25 6.41 9.89
N LEU A 379 8.46 6.40 10.98
CA LEU A 379 8.18 7.59 11.77
C LEU A 379 9.46 8.14 12.42
N HIS A 380 10.26 7.27 13.05
CA HIS A 380 11.52 7.66 13.69
C HIS A 380 12.47 8.31 12.69
N GLU A 381 12.61 7.74 11.48
CA GLU A 381 13.44 8.32 10.41
C GLU A 381 12.95 9.72 10.00
N GLN A 382 11.63 9.92 9.85
CA GLN A 382 11.09 11.23 9.49
C GLN A 382 11.27 12.25 10.61
N LEU A 383 11.07 11.85 11.86
CA LEU A 383 11.32 12.72 13.02
C LEU A 383 12.79 13.12 13.11
N GLN A 384 13.72 12.16 12.95
CA GLN A 384 15.16 12.42 12.94
C GLN A 384 15.58 13.38 11.82
N ARG A 385 14.95 13.27 10.65
CA ARG A 385 15.23 14.13 9.49
C ARG A 385 14.72 15.57 9.68
N HIS A 386 13.63 15.76 10.39
CA HIS A 386 12.92 17.03 10.45
C HIS A 386 13.06 17.75 11.81
N LEU A 387 13.37 17.07 12.91
CA LEU A 387 13.71 17.71 14.18
C LEU A 387 15.16 18.24 14.12
N ARG A 388 15.36 19.51 14.41
CA ARG A 388 16.68 20.14 14.43
C ARG A 388 17.52 19.61 15.59
N SER A 389 18.80 19.35 15.32
CA SER A 389 19.77 19.00 16.36
C SER A 389 19.91 20.13 17.39
N PRO A 390 20.16 19.80 18.68
CA PRO A 390 20.41 20.82 19.71
C PRO A 390 21.53 21.81 19.37
N SER A 391 22.51 21.38 18.53
CA SER A 391 23.62 22.21 18.06
C SER A 391 23.24 23.32 17.09
N GLU A 392 22.09 23.23 16.42
CA GLU A 392 21.62 24.25 15.48
C GLU A 392 20.74 25.32 16.12
N ARG A 393 20.30 25.11 17.36
CA ARG A 393 19.50 26.10 18.15
C ARG A 393 20.35 27.21 18.78
N GLY A 394 21.67 27.06 18.86
CA GLY A 394 22.59 27.95 19.54
C GLY A 394 23.19 29.09 18.70
N ILE A 395 22.83 29.22 17.41
CA ILE A 395 23.45 30.19 16.50
C ILE A 395 22.51 31.36 16.13
N ALA A 396 21.29 31.40 16.65
CA ALA A 396 20.30 32.43 16.40
C ALA A 396 19.86 33.09 17.75
N ALA A 397 20.80 33.60 18.52
CA ALA A 397 20.57 34.52 19.64
C ALA A 397 21.50 35.73 19.53
#